data_e6e2210a786b666c56f40d4ffb63fea1
#
_entry.id   e6e2210a786b666c56f40d4ffb63fea1
#
_cell.length_a   1.000
_cell.length_b   1.000
_cell.length_c   1.000
_cell.angle_alpha   90.00
_cell.angle_beta   90.00
_cell.angle_gamma   90.00
#
_symmetry.space_group_name_H-M   'P 1'
#
loop_
_entity.id
_entity.type
_entity.pdbx_description
1 polymer ?
#
loop_
_entity_poly.entity_id
_entity_poly.type
_entity_poly.pdbx_seq_one_letter_code
_entity_poly.pdbx_strand_id
1 'polypeptide(L)'
;MIGQQRIALFIDGANLYATTKTLGFDIDYKRLLKEFQSRGHLVRAFYYTALVEDQEYSSIRPLIDWLDYNGYRVVTKPTKEFVDSTGRRKVKGNMDIELAIDALELAPHIDHMYLFSGDGDFRSLAEAMQRRGVRVSVVSTISTQPPMVADELRRQADEFLDIAQLLPKIGRDPSDRPERAPRAPGEFGERPRFAGPGLERRYGIRQAPSPADDDIVDT
;
A
#
# COMPACT_ATOMS: atom_id res chain seq x y z
N MET A 1 28.60 20.74 21.28
CA MET A 1 28.22 19.51 20.55
C MET A 1 26.91 19.81 19.84
N ILE A 2 26.89 19.82 18.53
CA ILE A 2 25.64 19.92 17.75
C ILE A 2 24.90 18.61 18.03
N GLY A 3 23.75 18.66 18.71
CA GLY A 3 22.96 17.47 19.01
C GLY A 3 22.57 16.76 17.70
N GLN A 4 22.56 15.43 17.74
CA GLN A 4 22.10 14.63 16.62
C GLN A 4 20.64 14.97 16.32
N GLN A 5 20.30 15.27 15.05
CA GLN A 5 18.92 15.59 14.62
C GLN A 5 17.95 14.46 15.03
N ARG A 6 16.83 14.83 15.65
CA ARG A 6 15.75 13.89 15.96
C ARG A 6 14.92 13.68 14.71
N ILE A 7 14.87 12.46 14.22
CA ILE A 7 14.19 12.13 12.97
C ILE A 7 13.03 11.18 13.20
N ALA A 8 12.01 11.21 12.34
CA ALA A 8 10.95 10.22 12.29
C ALA A 8 10.61 9.83 10.85
N LEU A 9 10.22 8.57 10.68
CA LEU A 9 9.79 8.02 9.41
C LEU A 9 8.27 7.88 9.42
N PHE A 10 7.62 8.34 8.36
CA PHE A 10 6.19 8.19 8.10
C PHE A 10 6.04 7.47 6.76
N ILE A 11 5.68 6.19 6.83
CA ILE A 11 5.68 5.30 5.68
C ILE A 11 4.25 4.97 5.28
N ASP A 12 3.80 5.55 4.16
CA ASP A 12 2.60 5.12 3.47
C ASP A 12 2.89 3.77 2.80
N GLY A 13 2.42 2.69 3.41
CA GLY A 13 2.73 1.33 2.98
C GLY A 13 2.21 1.00 1.59
N ALA A 14 1.05 1.54 1.21
CA ALA A 14 0.45 1.32 -0.10
C ALA A 14 1.27 2.01 -1.20
N ASN A 15 1.64 3.28 -0.99
CA ASN A 15 2.43 4.05 -1.94
C ASN A 15 3.85 3.49 -2.06
N LEU A 16 4.49 3.16 -0.93
CA LEU A 16 5.82 2.56 -0.91
C LEU A 16 5.85 1.22 -1.68
N TYR A 17 4.84 0.34 -1.43
CA TYR A 17 4.72 -0.93 -2.14
C TYR A 17 4.57 -0.75 -3.65
N ALA A 18 3.67 0.16 -4.07
CA ALA A 18 3.46 0.47 -5.48
C ALA A 18 4.76 0.98 -6.15
N THR A 19 5.48 1.87 -5.46
CA THR A 19 6.74 2.45 -5.94
C THR A 19 7.82 1.39 -6.11
N THR A 20 8.05 0.56 -5.10
CA THR A 20 9.11 -0.47 -5.15
C THR A 20 8.77 -1.59 -6.12
N LYS A 21 7.51 -1.95 -6.25
CA LYS A 21 7.02 -2.91 -7.24
C LYS A 21 7.27 -2.41 -8.67
N THR A 22 7.02 -1.13 -8.93
CA THR A 22 7.28 -0.53 -10.24
C THR A 22 8.78 -0.47 -10.56
N LEU A 23 9.61 -0.24 -9.55
CA LEU A 23 11.07 -0.28 -9.67
C LEU A 23 11.67 -1.70 -9.69
N GLY A 24 10.85 -2.72 -9.42
CA GLY A 24 11.26 -4.12 -9.52
C GLY A 24 12.10 -4.64 -8.36
N PHE A 25 12.01 -4.04 -7.16
CA PHE A 25 12.74 -4.52 -5.98
C PHE A 25 11.87 -4.66 -4.74
N ASP A 26 12.34 -5.48 -3.80
CA ASP A 26 11.73 -5.65 -2.48
C ASP A 26 12.56 -4.92 -1.43
N ILE A 27 11.91 -4.31 -0.45
CA ILE A 27 12.58 -3.64 0.68
C ILE A 27 12.96 -4.64 1.76
N ASP A 28 14.18 -4.50 2.27
CA ASP A 28 14.57 -5.01 3.58
C ASP A 28 14.32 -3.92 4.63
N TYR A 29 13.23 -4.05 5.36
CA TYR A 29 12.82 -3.08 6.37
C TYR A 29 13.82 -2.94 7.54
N LYS A 30 14.61 -3.99 7.83
CA LYS A 30 15.69 -3.91 8.83
C LYS A 30 16.83 -3.03 8.34
N ARG A 31 17.21 -3.19 7.07
CA ARG A 31 18.21 -2.32 6.43
C ARG A 31 17.72 -0.89 6.30
N LEU A 32 16.43 -0.69 5.96
CA LEU A 32 15.81 0.62 5.89
C LEU A 32 15.91 1.34 7.26
N LEU A 33 15.50 0.68 8.33
CA LEU A 33 15.59 1.24 9.68
C LEU A 33 17.02 1.63 10.04
N LYS A 34 18.00 0.75 9.76
CA LYS A 34 19.43 0.98 10.02
C LYS A 34 19.98 2.15 9.19
N GLU A 35 19.61 2.27 7.93
CA GLU A 35 20.02 3.40 7.07
C GLU A 35 19.56 4.73 7.65
N PHE A 36 18.32 4.81 8.12
CA PHE A 36 17.82 6.05 8.70
C PHE A 36 18.32 6.32 10.12
N GLN A 37 18.58 5.29 10.93
CA GLN A 37 19.27 5.43 12.21
C GLN A 37 20.69 6.00 12.06
N SER A 38 21.33 5.79 10.92
CA SER A 38 22.65 6.38 10.64
C SER A 38 22.59 7.87 10.29
N ARG A 39 21.42 8.39 9.94
CA ARG A 39 21.20 9.80 9.55
C ARG A 39 20.86 10.71 10.73
N GLY A 40 20.38 10.14 11.84
CA GLY A 40 19.96 10.90 12.99
C GLY A 40 19.47 10.03 14.13
N HIS A 41 19.08 10.67 15.24
CA HIS A 41 18.40 9.98 16.33
C HIS A 41 16.97 9.64 15.91
N LEU A 42 16.71 8.38 15.56
CA LEU A 42 15.41 7.92 15.14
C LEU A 42 14.44 7.83 16.34
N VAL A 43 13.51 8.76 16.42
CA VAL A 43 12.48 8.82 17.46
C VAL A 43 11.40 7.75 17.24
N ARG A 44 10.90 7.67 16.01
CA ARG A 44 9.85 6.70 15.60
C ARG A 44 9.94 6.38 14.10
N ALA A 45 9.50 5.17 13.77
CA ALA A 45 9.24 4.75 12.41
C ALA A 45 7.80 4.22 12.33
N PHE A 46 6.92 4.98 11.71
CA PHE A 46 5.53 4.59 11.50
C PHE A 46 5.36 3.89 10.16
N TYR A 47 4.51 2.88 10.13
CA TYR A 47 4.08 2.19 8.93
C TYR A 47 2.57 2.14 8.87
N TYR A 48 1.97 2.79 7.88
CA TYR A 48 0.52 2.92 7.71
C TYR A 48 0.04 1.95 6.64
N THR A 49 -0.97 1.15 6.97
CA THR A 49 -1.56 0.23 6.01
C THR A 49 -3.02 -0.06 6.31
N ALA A 50 -3.80 -0.23 5.25
CA ALA A 50 -5.17 -0.68 5.35
C ALA A 50 -5.23 -2.21 5.35
N LEU A 51 -6.09 -2.80 6.18
CA LEU A 51 -6.33 -4.24 6.25
C LEU A 51 -7.75 -4.55 5.80
N VAL A 52 -7.90 -5.53 4.90
CA VAL A 52 -9.23 -6.00 4.49
C VAL A 52 -9.79 -6.91 5.59
N GLU A 53 -10.98 -6.55 6.13
CA GLU A 53 -11.59 -7.19 7.30
C GLU A 53 -11.93 -8.69 7.09
N ASP A 54 -12.26 -9.09 5.86
CA ASP A 54 -12.80 -10.42 5.56
C ASP A 54 -11.75 -11.45 5.12
N GLN A 55 -10.47 -11.12 5.18
CA GLN A 55 -9.41 -12.06 4.81
C GLN A 55 -8.66 -12.56 6.04
N GLU A 56 -9.08 -13.73 6.57
CA GLU A 56 -8.31 -14.47 7.60
C GLU A 56 -6.85 -14.71 7.19
N TYR A 57 -6.57 -14.73 5.89
CA TYR A 57 -5.23 -14.88 5.29
C TYR A 57 -4.84 -13.67 4.44
N SER A 58 -4.69 -12.51 5.07
CA SER A 58 -4.08 -11.38 4.38
C SER A 58 -2.57 -11.63 4.19
N SER A 59 -2.11 -11.60 2.94
CA SER A 59 -0.69 -11.79 2.59
C SER A 59 0.25 -10.76 3.25
N ILE A 60 -0.28 -9.66 3.74
CA ILE A 60 0.49 -8.59 4.42
C ILE A 60 0.64 -8.81 5.93
N ARG A 61 -0.19 -9.68 6.57
CA ARG A 61 -0.11 -9.93 8.01
C ARG A 61 1.28 -10.31 8.51
N PRO A 62 2.00 -11.26 7.88
CA PRO A 62 3.35 -11.61 8.32
C PRO A 62 4.33 -10.43 8.31
N LEU A 63 4.15 -9.50 7.36
CA LEU A 63 4.95 -8.28 7.34
C LEU A 63 4.59 -7.35 8.49
N ILE A 64 3.30 -7.16 8.76
CA ILE A 64 2.81 -6.31 9.85
C ILE A 64 3.33 -6.80 11.20
N ASP A 65 3.16 -8.10 11.48
CA ASP A 65 3.64 -8.73 12.70
C ASP A 65 5.16 -8.56 12.84
N TRP A 66 5.90 -8.78 11.75
CA TRP A 66 7.34 -8.60 11.75
C TRP A 66 7.73 -7.14 12.03
N LEU A 67 7.07 -6.16 11.42
CA LEU A 67 7.34 -4.74 11.62
C LEU A 67 7.11 -4.31 13.08
N ASP A 68 6.00 -4.73 13.68
CA ASP A 68 5.68 -4.45 15.09
C ASP A 68 6.75 -4.97 16.05
N TYR A 69 7.30 -6.17 15.78
CA TYR A 69 8.38 -6.74 16.59
C TYR A 69 9.75 -6.12 16.32
N ASN A 70 9.93 -5.39 15.23
CA ASN A 70 11.25 -4.91 14.79
C ASN A 70 11.39 -3.37 14.78
N GLY A 71 10.67 -2.70 15.68
CA GLY A 71 10.90 -1.29 15.98
C GLY A 71 10.10 -0.30 15.12
N TYR A 72 9.12 -0.80 14.37
CA TYR A 72 8.13 0.05 13.70
C TYR A 72 6.89 0.20 14.57
N ARG A 73 6.24 1.34 14.47
CA ARG A 73 4.87 1.52 14.95
C ARG A 73 3.93 1.30 13.78
N VAL A 74 3.25 0.15 13.76
CA VAL A 74 2.28 -0.13 12.70
C VAL A 74 0.93 0.46 13.06
N VAL A 75 0.38 1.24 12.14
CA VAL A 75 -0.95 1.84 12.24
C VAL A 75 -1.83 1.18 11.16
N THR A 76 -2.87 0.50 11.60
CA THR A 76 -3.76 -0.23 10.69
C THR A 76 -5.18 0.30 10.77
N LYS A 77 -5.89 0.25 9.65
CA LYS A 77 -7.30 0.58 9.56
C LYS A 77 -8.05 -0.55 8.86
N PRO A 78 -9.12 -1.08 9.47
CA PRO A 78 -9.96 -2.05 8.80
C PRO A 78 -10.63 -1.41 7.58
N THR A 79 -10.62 -2.12 6.46
CA THR A 79 -11.27 -1.66 5.23
C THR A 79 -12.20 -2.74 4.70
N LYS A 80 -13.27 -2.30 4.04
CA LYS A 80 -14.19 -3.20 3.35
C LYS A 80 -13.89 -3.16 1.85
N GLU A 81 -13.86 -4.34 1.25
CA GLU A 81 -13.93 -4.43 -0.20
C GLU A 81 -15.36 -4.13 -0.64
N PHE A 82 -15.51 -3.34 -1.67
CA PHE A 82 -16.78 -3.16 -2.37
C PHE A 82 -16.56 -3.31 -3.87
N VAL A 83 -17.60 -3.79 -4.53
CA VAL A 83 -17.61 -3.91 -5.98
C VAL A 83 -18.23 -2.63 -6.52
N ASP A 84 -17.51 -1.93 -7.39
CA ASP A 84 -18.06 -0.75 -8.09
C ASP A 84 -19.09 -1.15 -9.14
N SER A 85 -19.78 -0.15 -9.71
CA SER A 85 -20.79 -0.36 -10.75
C SER A 85 -20.28 -1.05 -12.01
N THR A 86 -18.94 -1.18 -12.16
CA THR A 86 -18.28 -1.87 -13.28
C THR A 86 -17.86 -3.29 -12.94
N GLY A 87 -18.21 -3.81 -11.72
CA GLY A 87 -17.83 -5.13 -11.27
C GLY A 87 -16.39 -5.25 -10.77
N ARG A 88 -15.67 -4.15 -10.64
CA ARG A 88 -14.28 -4.15 -10.13
C ARG A 88 -14.28 -4.05 -8.61
N ARG A 89 -13.50 -4.92 -7.98
CA ARG A 89 -13.23 -4.81 -6.55
C ARG A 89 -12.38 -3.58 -6.26
N LYS A 90 -12.86 -2.73 -5.38
CA LYS A 90 -12.13 -1.58 -4.85
C LYS A 90 -12.03 -1.71 -3.33
N VAL A 91 -10.84 -1.43 -2.82
CA VAL A 91 -10.60 -1.28 -1.39
C VAL A 91 -10.64 0.21 -1.08
N LYS A 92 -11.55 0.63 -0.23
CA LYS A 92 -11.59 2.01 0.25
C LYS A 92 -10.91 2.05 1.61
N GLY A 93 -9.65 2.41 1.62
CA GLY A 93 -8.88 2.59 2.84
C GLY A 93 -7.68 3.45 2.53
N ASN A 94 -7.79 4.72 2.91
CA ASN A 94 -6.74 5.71 2.83
C ASN A 94 -6.30 5.98 4.28
N MET A 95 -4.99 6.01 4.51
CA MET A 95 -4.37 6.23 5.83
C MET A 95 -3.82 7.65 5.99
N ASP A 96 -4.15 8.56 5.08
CA ASP A 96 -3.56 9.90 5.01
C ASP A 96 -3.92 10.74 6.25
N ILE A 97 -5.13 10.57 6.75
CA ILE A 97 -5.60 11.29 7.94
C ILE A 97 -4.85 10.81 9.18
N GLU A 98 -4.74 9.50 9.38
CA GLU A 98 -4.01 8.91 10.50
C GLU A 98 -2.53 9.31 10.46
N LEU A 99 -1.91 9.25 9.29
CA LEU A 99 -0.52 9.68 9.09
C LEU A 99 -0.36 11.18 9.39
N ALA A 100 -1.28 12.02 8.91
CA ALA A 100 -1.21 13.46 9.12
C ALA A 100 -1.38 13.84 10.59
N ILE A 101 -2.28 13.18 11.32
CA ILE A 101 -2.50 13.40 12.74
C ILE A 101 -1.24 13.03 13.52
N ASP A 102 -0.72 11.82 13.35
CA ASP A 102 0.48 11.35 14.04
C ASP A 102 1.69 12.24 13.76
N ALA A 103 1.84 12.73 12.51
CA ALA A 103 2.91 13.64 12.14
C ALA A 103 2.80 15.00 12.87
N LEU A 104 1.60 15.57 12.93
CA LEU A 104 1.36 16.84 13.62
C LEU A 104 1.53 16.71 15.12
N GLU A 105 1.12 15.59 15.73
CA GLU A 105 1.32 15.32 17.15
C GLU A 105 2.80 15.12 17.50
N LEU A 106 3.57 14.49 16.61
CA LEU A 106 4.99 14.25 16.84
C LEU A 106 5.87 15.48 16.52
N ALA A 107 5.35 16.47 15.78
CA ALA A 107 6.11 17.65 15.34
C ALA A 107 6.93 18.34 16.44
N PRO A 108 6.44 18.52 17.70
CA PRO A 108 7.24 19.13 18.77
C PRO A 108 8.48 18.32 19.21
N HIS A 109 8.55 17.06 18.84
CA HIS A 109 9.52 16.09 19.31
C HIS A 109 10.56 15.68 18.28
N ILE A 110 10.43 16.18 17.03
CA ILE A 110 11.32 15.87 15.92
C ILE A 110 11.83 17.13 15.23
N ASP A 111 12.98 17.02 14.62
CA ASP A 111 13.60 18.10 13.84
C ASP A 111 13.45 17.81 12.34
N HIS A 112 13.23 16.56 11.96
CA HIS A 112 13.18 16.14 10.58
C HIS A 112 12.18 14.97 10.37
N MET A 113 11.27 15.16 9.44
CA MET A 113 10.30 14.18 8.96
C MET A 113 10.76 13.58 7.63
N TYR A 114 10.80 12.25 7.54
CA TYR A 114 10.94 11.52 6.28
C TYR A 114 9.59 10.93 5.90
N LEU A 115 8.98 11.44 4.84
CA LEU A 115 7.70 11.01 4.31
C LEU A 115 7.92 10.06 3.13
N PHE A 116 7.59 8.79 3.29
CA PHE A 116 7.63 7.78 2.23
C PHE A 116 6.27 7.72 1.53
N SER A 117 6.01 8.69 0.71
CA SER A 117 4.85 8.76 -0.17
C SER A 117 5.11 9.73 -1.31
N GLY A 118 4.47 9.51 -2.44
CA GLY A 118 4.47 10.43 -3.56
C GLY A 118 3.12 11.11 -3.77
N ASP A 119 2.17 10.91 -2.84
CA ASP A 119 0.82 11.43 -2.96
C ASP A 119 0.79 12.95 -2.75
N GLY A 120 0.21 13.68 -3.72
CA GLY A 120 0.06 15.13 -3.69
C GLY A 120 -0.78 15.65 -2.52
N ASP A 121 -1.68 14.83 -1.99
CA ASP A 121 -2.54 15.21 -0.86
C ASP A 121 -1.72 15.54 0.40
N PHE A 122 -0.50 14.99 0.53
CA PHE A 122 0.43 15.31 1.60
C PHE A 122 1.15 16.66 1.45
N ARG A 123 0.95 17.42 0.35
CA ARG A 123 1.54 18.76 0.22
C ARG A 123 1.19 19.66 1.41
N SER A 124 -0.09 19.66 1.81
CA SER A 124 -0.55 20.50 2.93
C SER A 124 0.04 20.06 4.28
N LEU A 125 0.27 18.76 4.45
CA LEU A 125 0.96 18.22 5.62
C LEU A 125 2.42 18.70 5.66
N ALA A 126 3.15 18.57 4.55
CA ALA A 126 4.54 19.02 4.45
C ALA A 126 4.66 20.51 4.83
N GLU A 127 3.81 21.36 4.27
CA GLU A 127 3.76 22.78 4.61
C GLU A 127 3.46 23.03 6.10
N ALA A 128 2.52 22.26 6.69
CA ALA A 128 2.17 22.38 8.10
C ALA A 128 3.31 21.96 9.04
N MET A 129 4.09 20.94 8.67
CA MET A 129 5.29 20.52 9.40
C MET A 129 6.40 21.56 9.33
N GLN A 130 6.64 22.13 8.14
CA GLN A 130 7.62 23.21 7.93
C GLN A 130 7.28 24.47 8.75
N ARG A 131 6.00 24.86 8.81
CA ARG A 131 5.56 25.98 9.68
C ARG A 131 5.83 25.73 11.17
N ARG A 132 6.02 24.48 11.59
CA ARG A 132 6.40 24.08 12.95
C ARG A 132 7.91 23.95 13.14
N GLY A 133 8.70 24.29 12.12
CA GLY A 133 10.16 24.20 12.15
C GLY A 133 10.71 22.79 11.90
N VAL A 134 9.88 21.87 11.44
CA VAL A 134 10.31 20.51 11.07
C VAL A 134 10.73 20.49 9.61
N ARG A 135 11.95 20.03 9.34
CA ARG A 135 12.40 19.76 7.96
C ARG A 135 11.64 18.55 7.40
N VAL A 136 11.25 18.62 6.13
CA VAL A 136 10.51 17.54 5.45
C VAL A 136 11.29 17.03 4.24
N SER A 137 11.69 15.75 4.28
CA SER A 137 12.21 15.02 3.13
C SER A 137 11.15 14.06 2.60
N VAL A 138 10.83 14.17 1.31
CA VAL A 138 9.94 13.25 0.62
C VAL A 138 10.77 12.13 -0.03
N VAL A 139 10.39 10.90 0.23
CA VAL A 139 11.05 9.69 -0.30
C VAL A 139 10.10 8.99 -1.26
N SER A 140 10.38 9.06 -2.55
CA SER A 140 9.62 8.44 -3.63
C SER A 140 10.53 8.28 -4.85
N THR A 141 10.01 8.21 -6.08
CA THR A 141 10.86 8.10 -7.27
C THR A 141 10.37 8.92 -8.45
N ILE A 142 11.34 9.44 -9.20
CA ILE A 142 11.15 10.01 -10.54
C ILE A 142 11.73 9.13 -11.64
N SER A 143 12.28 7.98 -11.26
CA SER A 143 12.93 7.04 -12.18
C SER A 143 11.95 6.12 -12.91
N THR A 144 10.63 6.33 -12.72
CA THR A 144 9.55 5.61 -13.40
C THR A 144 8.80 6.50 -14.38
N GLN A 145 8.02 5.89 -15.29
CA GLN A 145 7.14 6.60 -16.21
C GLN A 145 5.70 6.07 -16.04
N PRO A 146 4.77 6.87 -15.51
CA PRO A 146 4.96 8.22 -14.95
C PRO A 146 5.76 8.20 -13.63
N PRO A 147 6.29 9.36 -13.18
CA PRO A 147 6.89 9.50 -11.85
C PRO A 147 5.89 9.10 -10.75
N MET A 148 6.41 8.49 -9.66
CA MET A 148 5.59 8.08 -8.53
C MET A 148 5.45 9.17 -7.45
N VAL A 149 5.80 10.41 -7.78
CA VAL A 149 5.65 11.57 -6.90
C VAL A 149 4.93 12.69 -7.64
N ALA A 150 3.94 13.28 -6.97
CA ALA A 150 3.25 14.48 -7.46
C ALA A 150 4.21 15.68 -7.42
N ASP A 151 4.17 16.50 -8.46
CA ASP A 151 5.08 17.62 -8.64
C ASP A 151 4.91 18.69 -7.54
N GLU A 152 3.68 18.93 -7.09
CA GLU A 152 3.35 19.84 -6.00
C GLU A 152 3.93 19.39 -4.65
N LEU A 153 3.93 18.09 -4.34
CA LEU A 153 4.53 17.56 -3.13
C LEU A 153 6.05 17.65 -3.20
N ARG A 154 6.63 17.29 -4.34
CA ARG A 154 8.07 17.36 -4.56
C ARG A 154 8.61 18.77 -4.43
N ARG A 155 7.87 19.78 -4.94
CA ARG A 155 8.25 21.20 -4.83
C ARG A 155 8.11 21.75 -3.42
N GLN A 156 7.16 21.23 -2.65
CA GLN A 156 6.94 21.65 -1.27
C GLN A 156 8.03 21.12 -0.33
N ALA A 157 8.57 19.93 -0.60
CA ALA A 157 9.58 19.30 0.25
C ALA A 157 10.86 20.12 0.34
N ASP A 158 11.51 20.14 1.53
CA ASP A 158 12.84 20.71 1.71
C ASP A 158 13.92 19.88 1.02
N GLU A 159 13.62 18.57 0.85
CA GLU A 159 14.52 17.63 0.19
C GLU A 159 13.71 16.52 -0.46
N PHE A 160 14.15 16.07 -1.62
CA PHE A 160 13.63 14.90 -2.30
C PHE A 160 14.70 13.81 -2.37
N LEU A 161 14.37 12.63 -1.85
CA LEU A 161 15.23 11.45 -1.90
C LEU A 161 14.62 10.44 -2.89
N ASP A 162 15.30 10.20 -4.01
CA ASP A 162 14.86 9.14 -4.92
C ASP A 162 15.19 7.78 -4.29
N ILE A 163 14.15 6.98 -4.02
CA ILE A 163 14.28 5.68 -3.40
C ILE A 163 15.10 4.70 -4.26
N ALA A 164 15.14 4.91 -5.57
CA ALA A 164 15.99 4.13 -6.47
C ALA A 164 17.49 4.25 -6.11
N GLN A 165 17.90 5.42 -5.60
CA GLN A 165 19.28 5.63 -5.15
C GLN A 165 19.57 4.97 -3.79
N LEU A 166 18.53 4.67 -3.01
CA LEU A 166 18.66 3.96 -1.75
C LEU A 166 18.70 2.43 -1.92
N LEU A 167 18.34 1.91 -3.10
CA LEU A 167 18.26 0.49 -3.38
C LEU A 167 19.49 -0.32 -2.90
N PRO A 168 20.75 0.08 -3.14
CA PRO A 168 21.91 -0.68 -2.67
C PRO A 168 21.98 -0.82 -1.14
N LYS A 169 21.32 0.10 -0.41
CA LYS A 169 21.35 0.15 1.05
C LYS A 169 20.16 -0.54 1.69
N ILE A 170 18.97 -0.42 1.08
CA ILE A 170 17.70 -0.86 1.66
C ILE A 170 17.04 -2.02 0.91
N GLY A 171 17.54 -2.37 -0.27
CA GLY A 171 17.02 -3.49 -1.07
C GLY A 171 17.30 -4.82 -0.40
N ARG A 172 16.36 -5.76 -0.54
CA ARG A 172 16.57 -7.16 -0.18
C ARG A 172 17.49 -7.80 -1.20
N ASP A 173 18.47 -8.55 -0.72
CA ASP A 173 19.34 -9.32 -1.60
C ASP A 173 18.51 -10.41 -2.31
N PRO A 174 18.62 -10.58 -3.63
CA PRO A 174 17.94 -11.66 -4.33
C PRO A 174 18.30 -13.06 -3.79
N SER A 175 19.49 -13.23 -3.21
CA SER A 175 19.92 -14.47 -2.57
C SER A 175 19.21 -14.76 -1.23
N ASP A 176 18.63 -13.75 -0.59
CA ASP A 176 17.86 -13.89 0.64
C ASP A 176 16.39 -14.32 0.40
N ARG A 177 16.00 -14.50 -0.85
CA ARG A 177 14.69 -15.12 -1.14
C ARG A 177 14.77 -16.59 -0.73
N PRO A 178 13.90 -17.07 0.18
CA PRO A 178 13.77 -18.49 0.38
C PRO A 178 13.45 -19.11 -0.98
N GLU A 179 14.28 -20.05 -1.44
CA GLU A 179 13.98 -20.83 -2.64
C GLU A 179 12.54 -21.31 -2.53
N ARG A 180 11.67 -20.84 -3.42
CA ARG A 180 10.38 -21.48 -3.59
C ARG A 180 10.69 -22.94 -3.89
N ALA A 181 10.39 -23.82 -2.94
CA ALA A 181 10.49 -25.26 -3.16
C ALA A 181 9.92 -25.54 -4.54
N PRO A 182 10.66 -26.25 -5.42
CA PRO A 182 10.15 -26.55 -6.74
C PRO A 182 8.80 -27.25 -6.56
N ARG A 183 7.74 -26.67 -7.14
CA ARG A 183 6.46 -27.37 -7.20
C ARG A 183 6.73 -28.69 -7.87
N ALA A 184 6.53 -29.77 -7.12
CA ALA A 184 6.66 -31.11 -7.67
C ALA A 184 5.83 -31.19 -8.96
N PRO A 185 6.38 -31.63 -10.09
CA PRO A 185 5.62 -31.83 -11.30
C PRO A 185 4.72 -33.04 -11.09
N GLY A 186 3.40 -32.82 -11.06
CA GLY A 186 2.44 -33.91 -11.12
C GLY A 186 1.63 -34.12 -9.86
N GLU A 187 0.60 -33.31 -9.69
CA GLU A 187 -0.70 -33.80 -9.25
C GLU A 187 -1.76 -32.97 -9.97
N PHE A 188 -1.97 -33.31 -11.23
CA PHE A 188 -3.25 -33.06 -11.84
C PHE A 188 -4.21 -34.03 -11.16
N GLY A 189 -4.75 -33.66 -9.99
CA GLY A 189 -5.87 -34.29 -9.38
C GLY A 189 -7.02 -34.26 -10.40
N GLU A 190 -7.39 -35.44 -10.91
CA GLU A 190 -8.59 -35.64 -11.71
C GLU A 190 -9.76 -34.97 -10.99
N ARG A 191 -10.41 -34.05 -11.70
CA ARG A 191 -11.70 -33.51 -11.26
C ARG A 191 -12.64 -34.72 -11.15
N PRO A 192 -13.28 -34.97 -10.01
CA PRO A 192 -14.28 -36.01 -9.93
C PRO A 192 -15.39 -35.67 -10.94
N ARG A 193 -15.54 -36.55 -11.95
CA ARG A 193 -16.71 -36.58 -12.82
C ARG A 193 -17.87 -37.02 -11.96
N PHE A 194 -18.65 -36.09 -11.44
CA PHE A 194 -19.97 -36.40 -10.95
C PHE A 194 -20.87 -36.77 -12.15
N ALA A 195 -20.87 -38.02 -12.51
CA ALA A 195 -21.94 -38.63 -13.25
C ALA A 195 -22.96 -39.13 -12.21
N GLY A 196 -24.00 -38.36 -11.99
CA GLY A 196 -25.18 -38.76 -11.25
C GLY A 196 -26.38 -38.63 -12.17
N PRO A 197 -27.16 -39.67 -12.42
CA PRO A 197 -28.35 -39.61 -13.25
C PRO A 197 -29.55 -39.10 -12.45
N GLY A 198 -30.32 -38.18 -13.08
CA GLY A 198 -31.75 -38.08 -12.80
C GLY A 198 -32.14 -37.21 -11.61
N LEU A 199 -32.43 -35.93 -11.91
CA LEU A 199 -33.47 -35.13 -11.24
C LEU A 199 -34.08 -34.12 -12.24
N GLU A 200 -34.61 -34.63 -13.32
CA GLU A 200 -35.73 -33.98 -13.98
C GLU A 200 -36.99 -34.29 -13.20
N ARG A 201 -37.53 -33.33 -12.55
CA ARG A 201 -38.92 -33.08 -12.10
C ARG A 201 -38.93 -32.41 -10.72
N ARG A 202 -38.98 -31.10 -10.77
CA ARG A 202 -39.80 -30.23 -9.89
C ARG A 202 -39.22 -28.83 -9.94
N TYR A 203 -39.83 -28.08 -10.84
CA TYR A 203 -40.21 -26.66 -10.66
C TYR A 203 -40.62 -26.14 -12.03
N GLY A 204 -41.96 -26.14 -12.26
CA GLY A 204 -42.58 -25.54 -13.43
C GLY A 204 -42.33 -24.06 -13.42
N ILE A 205 -41.51 -23.60 -14.33
CA ILE A 205 -41.38 -22.17 -14.69
C ILE A 205 -42.32 -22.00 -15.88
N ARG A 206 -43.45 -21.29 -15.65
CA ARG A 206 -44.31 -20.82 -16.72
C ARG A 206 -43.52 -19.82 -17.58
N GLN A 207 -43.43 -20.12 -18.86
CA GLN A 207 -42.98 -19.16 -19.89
C GLN A 207 -43.98 -18.01 -19.95
N ALA A 208 -43.48 -16.77 -19.83
CA ALA A 208 -44.23 -15.58 -20.17
C ALA A 208 -44.29 -15.42 -21.69
N PRO A 209 -45.42 -14.96 -22.25
CA PRO A 209 -45.57 -14.79 -23.70
C PRO A 209 -44.76 -13.58 -24.20
N SER A 210 -44.23 -13.76 -25.43
CA SER A 210 -43.59 -12.75 -26.26
C SER A 210 -44.58 -11.63 -26.61
N PRO A 211 -44.23 -10.35 -26.60
CA PRO A 211 -45.08 -9.33 -27.18
C PRO A 211 -45.02 -9.41 -28.71
N ALA A 212 -46.18 -9.64 -29.29
CA ALA A 212 -46.40 -9.53 -30.71
C ALA A 212 -46.49 -8.06 -31.13
N ASP A 213 -46.07 -7.83 -32.35
CA ASP A 213 -46.21 -6.62 -33.14
C ASP A 213 -47.61 -6.01 -33.07
N ASP A 214 -47.71 -4.72 -32.88
CA ASP A 214 -48.91 -3.96 -33.25
C ASP A 214 -48.51 -2.72 -34.05
N ASP A 215 -49.11 -2.74 -35.20
CA ASP A 215 -49.00 -1.87 -36.36
C ASP A 215 -49.30 -0.40 -36.09
N ILE A 216 -48.64 0.40 -36.86
CA ILE A 216 -48.89 1.78 -37.30
C ILE A 216 -50.36 1.99 -37.71
N VAL A 217 -51.02 3.02 -37.21
CA VAL A 217 -52.03 3.80 -37.97
C VAL A 217 -51.96 5.27 -37.59
N ASP A 218 -51.76 6.09 -38.64
CA ASP A 218 -51.93 7.55 -38.75
C ASP A 218 -53.27 8.07 -38.21
N THR A 219 -53.21 9.20 -37.52
CA THR A 219 -53.95 10.46 -37.84
C THR A 219 -53.45 11.59 -36.96
#